data_519ee4e58a662c1fa6eabe4937dd0bc5
#
_entry.id   519ee4e58a662c1fa6eabe4937dd0bc5
#
_cell.length_a   1.000
_cell.length_b   1.000
_cell.length_c   1.000
_cell.angle_alpha   90.00
_cell.angle_beta   90.00
_cell.angle_gamma   90.00
#
_symmetry.space_group_name_H-M   'P 1'
#
loop_
_entity.id
_entity.type
_entity.pdbx_description
1 polymer ?
#
loop_
_entity_poly.entity_id
_entity_poly.type
_entity_poly.pdbx_seq_one_letter_code
_entity_poly.pdbx_strand_id
1 'polypeptide(L)'
;MHRFASLQGLKADAEEWEDLEHRMKDAFNARFLHVKEGTSPVPGHTLYPDSIFYGNNTVTANILPLAFGLVPKNYINEVAKNAVTSIITTNKGHISTGVIGVQWLLRELSRRGHANVAYLLATNKTYPSWGYMVEKLSLI
;
A
#
# COMPACT_ATOMS: atom_id res chain seq x y z
N MET A 1 -9.28 12.83 -13.53
CA MET A 1 -10.19 13.52 -14.49
C MET A 1 -10.80 14.78 -13.86
N HIS A 2 -11.36 14.75 -12.65
CA HIS A 2 -11.88 15.92 -11.93
C HIS A 2 -10.96 17.16 -12.02
N ARG A 3 -9.66 17.02 -11.67
CA ARG A 3 -8.70 18.13 -11.73
C ARG A 3 -8.53 18.73 -13.13
N PHE A 4 -8.56 17.93 -14.19
CA PHE A 4 -8.44 18.43 -15.56
C PHE A 4 -9.70 19.17 -16.00
N ALA A 5 -10.88 18.65 -15.68
CA ALA A 5 -12.14 19.32 -15.95
C ALA A 5 -12.22 20.68 -15.24
N SER A 6 -11.81 20.73 -13.96
CA SER A 6 -11.74 21.96 -13.18
C SER A 6 -10.80 23.00 -13.79
N LEU A 7 -9.61 22.60 -14.26
CA LEU A 7 -8.64 23.50 -14.91
C LEU A 7 -9.15 24.07 -16.24
N GLN A 8 -10.05 23.35 -16.92
CA GLN A 8 -10.67 23.80 -18.15
C GLN A 8 -12.01 24.54 -17.94
N GLY A 9 -12.44 24.73 -16.70
CA GLY A 9 -13.68 25.39 -16.36
C GLY A 9 -14.95 24.59 -16.62
N LEU A 10 -14.81 23.28 -16.89
CA LEU A 10 -15.91 22.34 -17.14
C LEU A 10 -16.50 21.88 -15.80
N LYS A 11 -17.33 22.73 -15.20
CA LYS A 11 -17.82 22.49 -13.82
C LYS A 11 -18.68 21.24 -13.70
N ALA A 12 -19.61 21.02 -14.62
CA ALA A 12 -20.48 19.84 -14.58
C ALA A 12 -19.67 18.53 -14.67
N ASP A 13 -18.71 18.48 -15.58
CA ASP A 13 -17.83 17.32 -15.72
C ASP A 13 -16.96 17.12 -14.47
N ALA A 14 -16.49 18.22 -13.85
CA ALA A 14 -15.70 18.14 -12.62
C ALA A 14 -16.53 17.54 -11.47
N GLU A 15 -17.76 17.98 -11.28
CA GLU A 15 -18.68 17.45 -10.27
C GLU A 15 -19.01 15.97 -10.52
N GLU A 16 -19.26 15.57 -11.76
CA GLU A 16 -19.51 14.17 -12.12
C GLU A 16 -18.29 13.27 -11.80
N TRP A 17 -17.08 13.73 -12.13
CA TRP A 17 -15.85 12.98 -11.83
C TRP A 17 -15.55 12.90 -10.34
N GLU A 18 -15.88 13.94 -9.56
CA GLU A 18 -15.72 13.94 -8.11
C GLU A 18 -16.69 12.95 -7.45
N ASP A 19 -17.97 12.97 -7.86
CA ASP A 19 -18.97 12.01 -7.38
C ASP A 19 -18.56 10.56 -7.71
N LEU A 20 -18.09 10.31 -8.93
CA LEU A 20 -17.63 9.01 -9.35
C LEU A 20 -16.41 8.56 -8.51
N GLU A 21 -15.47 9.46 -8.23
CA GLU A 21 -14.30 9.18 -7.37
C GLU A 21 -14.76 8.74 -5.98
N HIS A 22 -15.70 9.45 -5.37
CA HIS A 22 -16.25 9.12 -4.06
C HIS A 22 -16.93 7.75 -4.06
N ARG A 23 -17.82 7.49 -5.01
CA ARG A 23 -18.51 6.20 -5.12
C ARG A 23 -17.56 5.04 -5.33
N MET A 24 -16.54 5.21 -6.18
CA MET A 24 -15.52 4.19 -6.40
C MET A 24 -14.70 3.92 -5.13
N LYS A 25 -14.31 4.97 -4.40
CA LYS A 25 -13.58 4.87 -3.15
C LYS A 25 -14.40 4.12 -2.08
N ASP A 26 -15.68 4.47 -1.94
CA ASP A 26 -16.58 3.83 -0.97
C ASP A 26 -16.80 2.37 -1.32
N ALA A 27 -17.07 2.05 -2.58
CA ALA A 27 -17.24 0.67 -3.05
C ALA A 27 -15.96 -0.16 -2.88
N PHE A 28 -14.79 0.44 -3.13
CA PHE A 28 -13.50 -0.21 -2.93
C PHE A 28 -13.26 -0.52 -1.45
N ASN A 29 -13.49 0.45 -0.56
CA ASN A 29 -13.34 0.26 0.87
C ASN A 29 -14.36 -0.74 1.43
N ALA A 30 -15.60 -0.69 1.01
CA ALA A 30 -16.63 -1.66 1.41
C ALA A 30 -16.25 -3.10 1.03
N ARG A 31 -15.51 -3.27 -0.07
CA ARG A 31 -15.13 -4.59 -0.59
C ARG A 31 -13.82 -5.11 -0.01
N PHE A 32 -12.83 -4.24 0.22
CA PHE A 32 -11.44 -4.65 0.44
C PHE A 32 -10.83 -4.19 1.76
N LEU A 33 -11.41 -3.18 2.43
CA LEU A 33 -10.90 -2.69 3.72
C LEU A 33 -11.47 -3.54 4.86
N HIS A 34 -10.57 -4.10 5.66
CA HIS A 34 -10.91 -4.83 6.88
C HIS A 34 -10.65 -3.95 8.10
N VAL A 35 -11.71 -3.61 8.80
CA VAL A 35 -11.73 -2.72 9.97
C VAL A 35 -12.27 -3.49 11.16
N LYS A 36 -11.88 -4.69 11.44
CA LYS A 36 -12.17 -5.27 12.75
C LYS A 36 -11.99 -6.77 12.91
N GLU A 37 -11.57 -7.08 14.14
CA GLU A 37 -11.97 -8.22 14.96
C GLU A 37 -12.39 -9.50 14.18
N GLY A 38 -11.41 -10.32 13.87
CA GLY A 38 -11.65 -11.74 13.65
C GLY A 38 -12.31 -12.16 12.34
N THR A 39 -12.65 -11.23 11.45
CA THR A 39 -13.25 -11.56 10.15
C THR A 39 -12.32 -11.28 8.99
N SER A 40 -11.35 -12.16 8.79
CA SER A 40 -10.70 -12.23 7.48
C SER A 40 -11.69 -12.83 6.48
N PRO A 41 -11.95 -12.20 5.31
CA PRO A 41 -12.76 -12.79 4.25
C PRO A 41 -12.07 -13.97 3.57
N VAL A 42 -10.80 -14.21 3.91
CA VAL A 42 -10.03 -15.35 3.44
C VAL A 42 -10.02 -16.40 4.57
N PRO A 43 -10.72 -17.54 4.40
CA PRO A 43 -10.72 -18.60 5.39
C PRO A 43 -9.27 -19.05 5.68
N GLY A 44 -8.89 -19.06 6.98
CA GLY A 44 -7.56 -19.50 7.42
C GLY A 44 -6.50 -18.40 7.60
N HIS A 45 -6.76 -17.14 7.27
CA HIS A 45 -5.88 -16.01 7.57
C HIS A 45 -6.26 -15.32 8.88
N THR A 46 -5.81 -15.88 10.00
CA THR A 46 -5.93 -15.27 11.35
C THR A 46 -4.68 -14.45 11.74
N LEU A 47 -3.96 -13.91 10.76
CA LEU A 47 -2.61 -13.39 11.01
C LEU A 47 -2.55 -12.14 11.91
N TYR A 48 -3.63 -11.36 12.06
CA TYR A 48 -3.66 -10.20 12.97
C TYR A 48 -5.12 -9.83 13.28
N PRO A 49 -5.73 -10.39 14.33
CA PRO A 49 -7.17 -10.20 14.63
C PRO A 49 -7.59 -8.74 14.88
N ASP A 50 -6.66 -7.88 15.26
CA ASP A 50 -6.95 -6.48 15.62
C ASP A 50 -6.34 -5.45 14.65
N SER A 51 -5.92 -5.86 13.46
CA SER A 51 -5.26 -4.95 12.53
C SER A 51 -6.17 -4.50 11.39
N ILE A 52 -6.01 -3.22 11.01
CA ILE A 52 -6.70 -2.64 9.84
C ILE A 52 -5.84 -2.86 8.60
N PHE A 53 -6.39 -3.53 7.59
CA PHE A 53 -5.65 -3.91 6.39
C PHE A 53 -6.54 -4.04 5.17
N TYR A 54 -5.93 -4.18 3.99
CA TYR A 54 -6.62 -4.42 2.73
C TYR A 54 -6.45 -5.85 2.21
N GLY A 55 -7.53 -6.38 1.66
CA GLY A 55 -7.55 -7.67 0.95
C GLY A 55 -6.97 -8.81 1.78
N ASN A 56 -5.91 -9.43 1.30
CA ASN A 56 -5.23 -10.55 1.95
C ASN A 56 -4.03 -10.12 2.84
N ASN A 57 -3.97 -8.86 3.23
CA ASN A 57 -2.93 -8.29 4.10
C ASN A 57 -1.49 -8.41 3.57
N THR A 58 -1.31 -8.51 2.28
CA THR A 58 0.04 -8.42 1.70
C THR A 58 0.56 -6.98 1.72
N VAL A 59 1.87 -6.81 1.64
CA VAL A 59 2.49 -5.47 1.55
C VAL A 59 1.89 -4.69 0.37
N THR A 60 1.77 -5.31 -0.81
CA THR A 60 1.15 -4.69 -1.98
C THR A 60 -0.30 -4.28 -1.74
N ALA A 61 -1.11 -5.15 -1.12
CA ALA A 61 -2.51 -4.87 -0.84
C ALA A 61 -2.71 -3.66 0.07
N ASN A 62 -1.77 -3.40 0.97
CA ASN A 62 -1.80 -2.23 1.87
C ASN A 62 -1.16 -0.97 1.25
N ILE A 63 -0.08 -1.11 0.49
CA ILE A 63 0.65 0.04 -0.09
C ILE A 63 -0.13 0.71 -1.24
N LEU A 64 -0.81 -0.05 -2.10
CA LEU A 64 -1.53 0.53 -3.23
C LEU A 64 -2.70 1.44 -2.82
N PRO A 65 -3.58 1.05 -1.88
CA PRO A 65 -4.62 1.97 -1.40
C PRO A 65 -4.06 3.24 -0.76
N LEU A 66 -2.93 3.16 -0.05
CA LEU A 66 -2.23 4.33 0.48
C LEU A 66 -1.74 5.25 -0.65
N ALA A 67 -1.13 4.68 -1.68
CA ALA A 67 -0.58 5.41 -2.82
C ALA A 67 -1.66 6.13 -3.64
N PHE A 68 -2.82 5.51 -3.79
CA PHE A 68 -3.95 6.05 -4.56
C PHE A 68 -4.92 6.89 -3.72
N GLY A 69 -4.64 7.13 -2.43
CA GLY A 69 -5.48 7.94 -1.57
C GLY A 69 -6.85 7.33 -1.27
N LEU A 70 -6.97 6.00 -1.37
CA LEU A 70 -8.22 5.29 -1.13
C LEU A 70 -8.51 5.07 0.35
N VAL A 71 -7.47 5.04 1.18
CA VAL A 71 -7.58 4.77 2.62
C VAL A 71 -8.30 5.93 3.32
N PRO A 72 -9.35 5.68 4.13
CA PRO A 72 -9.97 6.69 4.98
C PRO A 72 -8.93 7.31 5.92
N LYS A 73 -9.05 8.63 6.15
CA LYS A 73 -8.04 9.42 6.88
C LYS A 73 -7.70 8.86 8.26
N ASN A 74 -8.69 8.34 8.97
CA ASN A 74 -8.54 7.77 10.31
C ASN A 74 -7.79 6.43 10.34
N TYR A 75 -7.63 5.73 9.20
CA TYR A 75 -6.97 4.42 9.12
C TYR A 75 -5.61 4.43 8.43
N ILE A 76 -5.18 5.59 7.93
CA ILE A 76 -3.92 5.72 7.17
C ILE A 76 -2.71 5.19 7.95
N ASN A 77 -2.60 5.58 9.23
CA ASN A 77 -1.45 5.21 10.06
C ASN A 77 -1.45 3.71 10.39
N GLU A 78 -2.61 3.14 10.68
CA GLU A 78 -2.74 1.71 10.97
C GLU A 78 -2.42 0.85 9.76
N VAL A 79 -2.93 1.20 8.58
CA VAL A 79 -2.63 0.49 7.33
C VAL A 79 -1.14 0.58 6.99
N ALA A 80 -0.52 1.76 7.17
CA ALA A 80 0.91 1.95 6.96
C ALA A 80 1.74 1.12 7.96
N LYS A 81 1.39 1.16 9.26
CA LYS A 81 2.02 0.37 10.31
C LYS A 81 1.91 -1.13 10.03
N ASN A 82 0.76 -1.58 9.56
CA ASN A 82 0.54 -2.97 9.21
C ASN A 82 1.43 -3.43 8.04
N ALA A 83 1.55 -2.61 6.99
CA ALA A 83 2.50 -2.87 5.90
C ALA A 83 3.94 -2.95 6.41
N VAL A 84 4.37 -2.05 7.29
CA VAL A 84 5.69 -2.05 7.92
C VAL A 84 5.90 -3.31 8.76
N THR A 85 4.94 -3.67 9.60
CA THR A 85 5.00 -4.90 10.40
C THR A 85 5.18 -6.12 9.51
N SER A 86 4.41 -6.23 8.43
CA SER A 86 4.54 -7.32 7.46
C SER A 86 5.93 -7.35 6.80
N ILE A 87 6.50 -6.21 6.45
CA ILE A 87 7.87 -6.12 5.90
C ILE A 87 8.90 -6.64 6.91
N ILE A 88 8.83 -6.19 8.16
CA ILE A 88 9.86 -6.50 9.16
C ILE A 88 9.72 -7.92 9.70
N THR A 89 8.51 -8.33 10.06
CA THR A 89 8.29 -9.62 10.74
C THR A 89 8.12 -10.78 9.77
N THR A 90 7.18 -10.65 8.83
CA THR A 90 6.85 -11.73 7.89
C THR A 90 7.90 -11.89 6.80
N ASN A 91 8.31 -10.76 6.21
CA ASN A 91 9.25 -10.73 5.09
C ASN A 91 10.71 -10.51 5.54
N LYS A 92 10.98 -10.38 6.84
CA LYS A 92 12.33 -10.25 7.43
C LYS A 92 13.17 -9.14 6.78
N GLY A 93 12.56 -8.01 6.43
CA GLY A 93 13.23 -6.89 5.76
C GLY A 93 13.52 -7.12 4.28
N HIS A 94 12.84 -8.06 3.62
CA HIS A 94 12.98 -8.31 2.19
C HIS A 94 11.78 -7.79 1.38
N ILE A 95 12.03 -7.59 0.09
CA ILE A 95 10.99 -7.16 -0.86
C ILE A 95 10.07 -8.35 -1.14
N SER A 96 8.77 -8.15 -0.90
CA SER A 96 7.72 -9.13 -1.20
C SER A 96 6.64 -8.61 -2.14
N THR A 97 6.88 -7.42 -2.72
CA THR A 97 5.96 -6.79 -3.67
C THR A 97 6.34 -7.15 -5.11
N GLY A 98 5.33 -7.39 -5.95
CA GLY A 98 5.51 -7.48 -7.40
C GLY A 98 5.78 -6.10 -8.05
N VAL A 99 5.92 -6.10 -9.39
CA VAL A 99 6.28 -4.90 -10.19
C VAL A 99 5.40 -3.69 -9.89
N ILE A 100 4.09 -3.87 -9.76
CA ILE A 100 3.15 -2.76 -9.49
C ILE A 100 3.35 -2.22 -8.08
N GLY A 101 3.50 -3.09 -7.09
CA GLY A 101 3.65 -2.67 -5.69
C GLY A 101 4.99 -2.00 -5.42
N VAL A 102 6.08 -2.47 -6.04
CA VAL A 102 7.43 -1.95 -5.82
C VAL A 102 7.59 -0.50 -6.25
N GLN A 103 6.88 -0.08 -7.29
CA GLN A 103 6.87 1.30 -7.78
C GLN A 103 6.45 2.31 -6.71
N TRP A 104 5.55 1.91 -5.81
CA TRP A 104 4.99 2.77 -4.78
C TRP A 104 5.60 2.55 -3.39
N LEU A 105 6.23 1.39 -3.18
CA LEU A 105 6.68 0.91 -1.87
C LEU A 105 7.55 1.92 -1.13
N LEU A 106 8.72 2.26 -1.69
CA LEU A 106 9.67 3.15 -1.01
C LEU A 106 9.12 4.56 -0.83
N ARG A 107 8.38 5.04 -1.84
CA ARG A 107 7.73 6.36 -1.82
C ARG A 107 6.71 6.45 -0.69
N GLU A 108 5.79 5.50 -0.59
CA GLU A 108 4.74 5.53 0.43
C GLU A 108 5.30 5.29 1.84
N LEU A 109 6.24 4.39 2.01
CA LEU A 109 6.94 4.23 3.29
C LEU A 109 7.58 5.55 3.75
N SER A 110 8.34 6.21 2.88
CA SER A 110 9.00 7.48 3.21
C SER A 110 7.99 8.59 3.51
N ARG A 111 6.93 8.72 2.71
CA ARG A 111 5.87 9.74 2.92
C ARG A 111 5.10 9.55 4.22
N ARG A 112 5.05 8.31 4.74
CA ARG A 112 4.35 7.94 5.98
C ARG A 112 5.26 7.91 7.21
N GLY A 113 6.49 8.42 7.11
CA GLY A 113 7.42 8.49 8.24
C GLY A 113 8.23 7.21 8.48
N HIS A 114 8.18 6.24 7.55
CA HIS A 114 8.91 4.98 7.64
C HIS A 114 10.12 4.93 6.69
N ALA A 115 10.83 6.06 6.54
CA ALA A 115 12.00 6.17 5.66
C ALA A 115 13.13 5.20 6.03
N ASN A 116 13.27 4.87 7.32
CA ASN A 116 14.22 3.86 7.81
C ASN A 116 13.91 2.46 7.24
N VAL A 117 12.64 2.09 7.11
CA VAL A 117 12.23 0.82 6.51
C VAL A 117 12.44 0.83 5.00
N ALA A 118 12.14 1.96 4.34
CA ALA A 118 12.45 2.14 2.92
C ALA A 118 13.97 2.01 2.66
N TYR A 119 14.80 2.61 3.50
CA TYR A 119 16.25 2.49 3.42
C TYR A 119 16.73 1.05 3.65
N LEU A 120 16.19 0.36 4.65
CA LEU A 120 16.48 -1.05 4.89
C LEU A 120 16.22 -1.90 3.64
N LEU A 121 15.04 -1.75 3.03
CA LEU A 121 14.68 -2.49 1.81
C LEU A 121 15.62 -2.18 0.64
N ALA A 122 16.02 -0.91 0.48
CA ALA A 122 16.89 -0.48 -0.61
C ALA A 122 18.33 -0.99 -0.46
N THR A 123 18.82 -1.13 0.78
CA THR A 123 20.21 -1.46 1.08
C THR A 123 20.46 -2.91 1.51
N ASN A 124 19.40 -3.69 1.72
CA ASN A 124 19.52 -5.11 2.09
C ASN A 124 20.29 -5.87 0.99
N LYS A 125 21.29 -6.66 1.40
CA LYS A 125 22.17 -7.43 0.52
C LYS A 125 21.88 -8.91 0.51
N THR A 126 20.95 -9.38 1.33
CA THR A 126 20.55 -10.79 1.37
C THR A 126 19.38 -11.06 0.42
N TYR A 127 19.31 -12.26 -0.14
CA TYR A 127 18.24 -12.64 -1.08
C TYR A 127 16.88 -12.76 -0.38
N PRO A 128 15.79 -12.28 -1.01
CA PRO A 128 15.71 -11.47 -2.23
C PRO A 128 15.78 -9.94 -1.93
N SER A 129 16.70 -9.22 -2.58
CA SER A 129 16.84 -7.77 -2.42
C SER A 129 17.53 -7.13 -3.62
N TRP A 130 17.40 -5.80 -3.74
CA TRP A 130 18.13 -5.07 -4.78
C TRP A 130 19.64 -5.07 -4.56
N GLY A 131 20.10 -4.93 -3.32
CA GLY A 131 21.53 -5.00 -3.01
C GLY A 131 22.14 -6.35 -3.37
N TYR A 132 21.41 -7.45 -3.14
CA TYR A 132 21.84 -8.76 -3.60
C TYR A 132 21.97 -8.83 -5.13
N MET A 133 20.97 -8.29 -5.87
CA MET A 133 21.02 -8.26 -7.34
C MET A 133 22.22 -7.45 -7.85
N VAL A 134 22.47 -6.26 -7.27
CA VAL A 134 23.63 -5.43 -7.63
C VAL A 134 24.94 -6.15 -7.38
N GLU A 135 25.12 -6.76 -6.23
CA GLU A 135 26.34 -7.53 -5.91
C GLU A 135 26.57 -8.71 -6.86
N LYS A 136 25.50 -9.40 -7.26
CA LYS A 136 25.61 -10.52 -8.21
C LYS A 136 25.91 -10.07 -9.63
N LEU A 137 25.32 -8.95 -10.07
CA LEU A 137 25.56 -8.39 -11.39
C LEU A 137 26.96 -7.74 -11.51
N SER A 138 27.53 -7.26 -10.41
CA SER A 138 28.89 -6.71 -10.36
C SER A 138 29.99 -7.78 -10.47
N LEU A 139 29.63 -9.08 -10.46
CA LEU A 139 30.54 -10.21 -10.61
C LEU A 139 30.57 -10.77 -12.04
N ILE A 140 29.85 -10.16 -12.98
CA ILE A 140 29.82 -10.45 -14.40
C ILE A 140 30.56 -9.35 -15.17
#